data_71a604a26b4c0584e5e1403339883029
#
_entry.id   71a604a26b4c0584e5e1403339883029
#
_cell.length_a   1.000
_cell.length_b   1.000
_cell.length_c   1.000
_cell.angle_alpha   90.00
_cell.angle_beta   90.00
_cell.angle_gamma   90.00
#
_symmetry.space_group_name_H-M   'P 1'
#
loop_
_entity.id
_entity.type
_entity.pdbx_description
1 polymer ?
#
loop_
_entity_poly.entity_id
_entity_poly.type
_entity_poly.pdbx_seq_one_letter_code
_entity_poly.pdbx_strand_id
1 'polypeptide(L)'
;LEPGETVLVHAAGSGIGTVAVRMAKAIGCTVIGTVGDEFKAQKARAEGVDHVVNYNTDRFESVARRVTGKRGVDVVFEHVGAATWAGSLLSMKMGGRLVTCGATSGPSTTMNLMQLFQQQYRIFGSFGCRIENISQSLAKMAAGMTPVIDSVFPLADFEKGLARLEGRQVFGKVIVTF
;
A
#
# COMPACT_ATOMS: atom_id res chain seq x y z
N LEU A 1 4.53 -12.59 -2.44
CA LEU A 1 5.04 -11.95 -3.66
C LEU A 1 6.18 -12.79 -4.21
N GLU A 2 6.29 -12.80 -5.55
CA GLU A 2 7.37 -13.48 -6.28
C GLU A 2 8.00 -12.49 -7.27
N PRO A 3 9.28 -12.71 -7.65
CA PRO A 3 9.93 -11.86 -8.65
C PRO A 3 9.13 -11.82 -9.96
N GLY A 4 9.01 -10.61 -10.53
CA GLY A 4 8.28 -10.38 -11.79
C GLY A 4 6.77 -10.18 -11.63
N GLU A 5 6.19 -10.36 -10.45
CA GLU A 5 4.78 -10.04 -10.22
C GLU A 5 4.55 -8.52 -10.23
N THR A 6 3.34 -8.13 -10.60
CA THR A 6 2.86 -6.74 -10.48
C THR A 6 1.99 -6.61 -9.25
N VAL A 7 2.32 -5.67 -8.38
CA VAL A 7 1.55 -5.38 -7.15
C VAL A 7 0.98 -3.98 -7.15
N LEU A 8 -0.30 -3.86 -6.82
CA LEU A 8 -0.96 -2.59 -6.53
C LEU A 8 -0.89 -2.34 -5.02
N VAL A 9 -0.25 -1.25 -4.62
CA VAL A 9 -0.13 -0.82 -3.22
C VAL A 9 -0.97 0.44 -3.03
N HIS A 10 -2.06 0.34 -2.25
CA HIS A 10 -2.84 1.51 -1.89
C HIS A 10 -2.13 2.37 -0.85
N ALA A 11 -2.38 3.70 -0.92
CA ALA A 11 -1.75 4.70 -0.05
C ALA A 11 -0.24 4.47 0.11
N ALA A 12 0.47 4.39 -1.02
CA ALA A 12 1.90 4.07 -1.08
C ALA A 12 2.79 5.02 -0.26
N GLY A 13 2.31 6.24 0.06
CA GLY A 13 2.98 7.20 0.94
C GLY A 13 2.69 7.03 2.42
N SER A 14 1.85 6.08 2.82
CA SER A 14 1.59 5.80 4.23
C SER A 14 2.73 5.04 4.88
N GLY A 15 2.77 5.02 6.23
CA GLY A 15 3.80 4.30 6.95
C GLY A 15 3.85 2.80 6.67
N ILE A 16 2.72 2.16 6.31
CA ILE A 16 2.68 0.76 5.89
C ILE A 16 2.90 0.63 4.38
N GLY A 17 2.38 1.58 3.59
CA GLY A 17 2.53 1.59 2.14
C GLY A 17 3.98 1.71 1.70
N THR A 18 4.77 2.60 2.33
CA THR A 18 6.20 2.76 2.02
C THR A 18 7.00 1.47 2.28
N VAL A 19 6.68 0.75 3.37
CA VAL A 19 7.32 -0.53 3.66
C VAL A 19 6.91 -1.59 2.64
N ALA A 20 5.61 -1.66 2.29
CA ALA A 20 5.12 -2.59 1.27
C ALA A 20 5.79 -2.36 -0.10
N VAL A 21 5.96 -1.10 -0.50
CA VAL A 21 6.69 -0.71 -1.72
C VAL A 21 8.14 -1.23 -1.67
N ARG A 22 8.89 -0.92 -0.61
CA ARG A 22 10.29 -1.35 -0.45
C ARG A 22 10.41 -2.88 -0.46
N MET A 23 9.52 -3.58 0.23
CA MET A 23 9.52 -5.06 0.22
C MET A 23 9.22 -5.61 -1.17
N ALA A 24 8.24 -5.08 -1.88
CA ALA A 24 7.90 -5.51 -3.23
C ALA A 24 9.07 -5.26 -4.21
N LYS A 25 9.72 -4.10 -4.11
CA LYS A 25 10.91 -3.79 -4.94
C LYS A 25 12.08 -4.70 -4.62
N ALA A 26 12.33 -5.00 -3.35
CA ALA A 26 13.40 -5.91 -2.93
C ALA A 26 13.18 -7.35 -3.44
N ILE A 27 11.92 -7.75 -3.65
CA ILE A 27 11.56 -9.06 -4.23
C ILE A 27 11.71 -9.05 -5.76
N GLY A 28 11.72 -7.88 -6.40
CA GLY A 28 11.78 -7.75 -7.87
C GLY A 28 10.39 -7.63 -8.52
N CYS A 29 9.42 -7.08 -7.80
CA CYS A 29 8.08 -6.81 -8.34
C CYS A 29 8.02 -5.47 -9.10
N THR A 30 7.08 -5.37 -10.03
CA THR A 30 6.61 -4.09 -10.55
C THR A 30 5.55 -3.52 -9.61
N VAL A 31 5.73 -2.28 -9.16
CA VAL A 31 4.86 -1.65 -8.16
C VAL A 31 4.03 -0.54 -8.80
N ILE A 32 2.72 -0.66 -8.68
CA ILE A 32 1.76 0.42 -8.93
C ILE A 32 1.35 0.98 -7.57
N GLY A 33 1.58 2.27 -7.31
CA GLY A 33 1.30 2.88 -6.01
C GLY A 33 0.27 3.99 -6.11
N THR A 34 -0.77 3.99 -5.25
CA THR A 34 -1.74 5.08 -5.21
C THR A 34 -1.36 6.13 -4.17
N VAL A 35 -1.54 7.39 -4.52
CA VAL A 35 -1.29 8.56 -3.66
C VAL A 35 -2.37 9.61 -3.86
N GLY A 36 -2.46 10.61 -2.96
CA GLY A 36 -3.51 11.62 -2.99
C GLY A 36 -3.10 12.97 -3.60
N ASP A 37 -1.82 13.19 -3.87
CA ASP A 37 -1.33 14.48 -4.38
C ASP A 37 0.02 14.31 -5.09
N GLU A 38 0.45 15.37 -5.80
CA GLU A 38 1.68 15.34 -6.59
C GLU A 38 2.95 15.36 -5.71
N PHE A 39 2.90 15.99 -4.54
CA PHE A 39 4.02 15.94 -3.59
C PHE A 39 4.33 14.49 -3.18
N LYS A 40 3.28 13.73 -2.83
CA LYS A 40 3.43 12.29 -2.51
C LYS A 40 3.79 11.47 -3.73
N ALA A 41 3.31 11.87 -4.92
CA ALA A 41 3.67 11.19 -6.15
C ALA A 41 5.17 11.28 -6.45
N GLN A 42 5.77 12.44 -6.29
CA GLN A 42 7.21 12.64 -6.47
C GLN A 42 8.01 11.79 -5.48
N LYS A 43 7.61 11.79 -4.20
CA LYS A 43 8.26 10.96 -3.17
C LYS A 43 8.09 9.47 -3.43
N ALA A 44 6.90 9.03 -3.86
CA ALA A 44 6.66 7.64 -4.18
C ALA A 44 7.53 7.14 -5.35
N ARG A 45 7.74 7.97 -6.38
CA ARG A 45 8.69 7.67 -7.47
C ARG A 45 10.13 7.52 -6.94
N ALA A 46 10.56 8.41 -6.05
CA ALA A 46 11.88 8.34 -5.42
C ALA A 46 12.05 7.07 -4.55
N GLU A 47 10.97 6.55 -3.97
CA GLU A 47 10.96 5.29 -3.21
C GLU A 47 10.88 4.04 -4.11
N GLY A 48 10.87 4.20 -5.43
CA GLY A 48 10.92 3.10 -6.38
C GLY A 48 9.57 2.59 -6.85
N VAL A 49 8.48 3.34 -6.66
CA VAL A 49 7.19 3.01 -7.28
C VAL A 49 7.30 3.21 -8.79
N ASP A 50 7.10 2.15 -9.56
CA ASP A 50 7.27 2.17 -11.02
C ASP A 50 6.15 2.97 -11.71
N HIS A 51 4.91 2.85 -11.20
CA HIS A 51 3.73 3.55 -11.73
C HIS A 51 2.95 4.20 -10.60
N VAL A 52 3.06 5.51 -10.49
CA VAL A 52 2.33 6.27 -9.46
C VAL A 52 0.99 6.73 -10.02
N VAL A 53 -0.06 6.54 -9.23
CA VAL A 53 -1.43 6.95 -9.56
C VAL A 53 -1.91 7.95 -8.52
N ASN A 54 -2.21 9.16 -8.93
CA ASN A 54 -2.94 10.11 -8.09
C ASN A 54 -4.43 9.81 -8.21
N TYR A 55 -5.02 9.21 -7.16
CA TYR A 55 -6.43 8.79 -7.17
C TYR A 55 -7.44 9.95 -7.20
N ASN A 56 -7.00 11.21 -7.07
CA ASN A 56 -7.86 12.37 -7.23
C ASN A 56 -8.02 12.78 -8.71
N THR A 57 -7.11 12.33 -9.59
CA THR A 57 -7.12 12.65 -11.03
C THR A 57 -7.31 11.43 -11.90
N ASP A 58 -6.91 10.26 -11.43
CA ASP A 58 -6.88 9.04 -12.23
C ASP A 58 -7.57 7.87 -11.54
N ARG A 59 -8.20 7.04 -12.34
CA ARG A 59 -8.76 5.77 -11.88
C ARG A 59 -7.66 4.72 -11.85
N PHE A 60 -7.28 4.28 -10.65
CA PHE A 60 -6.18 3.33 -10.47
C PHE A 60 -6.42 1.98 -11.13
N GLU A 61 -7.65 1.49 -11.20
CA GLU A 61 -7.99 0.27 -11.92
C GLU A 61 -7.74 0.38 -13.43
N SER A 62 -7.96 1.55 -14.00
CA SER A 62 -7.67 1.82 -15.41
C SER A 62 -6.16 1.83 -15.68
N VAL A 63 -5.39 2.44 -14.79
CA VAL A 63 -3.92 2.44 -14.86
C VAL A 63 -3.37 1.03 -14.69
N ALA A 64 -3.86 0.28 -13.69
CA ALA A 64 -3.47 -1.12 -13.47
C ALA A 64 -3.69 -1.99 -14.71
N ARG A 65 -4.85 -1.85 -15.34
CA ARG A 65 -5.16 -2.56 -16.60
C ARG A 65 -4.25 -2.14 -17.75
N ARG A 66 -3.98 -0.87 -17.89
CA ARG A 66 -3.09 -0.35 -18.95
C ARG A 66 -1.66 -0.87 -18.79
N VAL A 67 -1.10 -0.75 -17.59
CA VAL A 67 0.27 -1.18 -17.27
C VAL A 67 0.48 -2.66 -17.49
N THR A 68 -0.54 -3.47 -17.20
CA THR A 68 -0.47 -4.94 -17.32
C THR A 68 -0.98 -5.48 -18.66
N GLY A 69 -1.13 -4.65 -19.69
CA GLY A 69 -1.67 -5.09 -20.99
C GLY A 69 -3.07 -5.68 -20.88
N LYS A 70 -3.93 -5.12 -20.03
CA LYS A 70 -5.30 -5.55 -19.71
C LYS A 70 -5.40 -6.85 -18.88
N ARG A 71 -4.29 -7.50 -18.54
CA ARG A 71 -4.27 -8.72 -17.73
C ARG A 71 -4.76 -8.48 -16.30
N GLY A 72 -4.38 -7.37 -15.70
CA GLY A 72 -4.57 -7.05 -14.30
C GLY A 72 -3.35 -7.42 -13.45
N VAL A 73 -3.32 -6.92 -12.21
CA VAL A 73 -2.20 -7.12 -11.28
C VAL A 73 -2.27 -8.49 -10.60
N ASP A 74 -1.12 -9.00 -10.21
CA ASP A 74 -0.99 -10.29 -9.54
C ASP A 74 -1.45 -10.21 -8.08
N VAL A 75 -1.14 -9.09 -7.42
CA VAL A 75 -1.46 -8.85 -6.00
C VAL A 75 -1.97 -7.43 -5.79
N VAL A 76 -2.95 -7.30 -4.90
CA VAL A 76 -3.36 -6.01 -4.31
C VAL A 76 -3.04 -6.01 -2.82
N PHE A 77 -2.32 -5.01 -2.37
CA PHE A 77 -2.11 -4.71 -0.96
C PHE A 77 -3.10 -3.62 -0.53
N GLU A 78 -4.14 -4.05 0.21
CA GLU A 78 -5.31 -3.26 0.57
C GLU A 78 -5.31 -2.94 2.06
N HIS A 79 -5.50 -1.67 2.41
CA HIS A 79 -5.67 -1.25 3.80
C HIS A 79 -6.53 0.03 3.92
N VAL A 80 -7.12 0.45 2.80
CA VAL A 80 -8.01 1.60 2.72
C VAL A 80 -9.45 1.19 2.96
N GLY A 81 -9.90 0.09 2.37
CA GLY A 81 -11.20 -0.51 2.64
C GLY A 81 -12.28 -0.07 1.66
N ALA A 82 -13.45 0.36 2.17
CA ALA A 82 -14.68 0.53 1.38
C ALA A 82 -14.48 1.37 0.10
N ALA A 83 -13.71 2.47 0.16
CA ALA A 83 -13.52 3.37 -0.98
C ALA A 83 -12.72 2.77 -2.14
N THR A 84 -11.85 1.79 -1.87
CA THR A 84 -10.96 1.20 -2.88
C THR A 84 -11.32 -0.22 -3.25
N TRP A 85 -12.15 -0.91 -2.46
CA TRP A 85 -12.40 -2.34 -2.58
C TRP A 85 -12.85 -2.78 -3.97
N ALA A 86 -13.88 -2.15 -4.52
CA ALA A 86 -14.40 -2.52 -5.83
C ALA A 86 -13.36 -2.33 -6.96
N GLY A 87 -12.65 -1.20 -6.93
CA GLY A 87 -11.57 -0.92 -7.88
C GLY A 87 -10.39 -1.88 -7.71
N SER A 88 -10.08 -2.28 -6.47
CA SER A 88 -9.07 -3.30 -6.17
C SER A 88 -9.38 -4.63 -6.83
N LEU A 89 -10.62 -5.12 -6.71
CA LEU A 89 -11.06 -6.33 -7.39
C LEU A 89 -11.00 -6.21 -8.92
N LEU A 90 -11.40 -5.07 -9.48
CA LEU A 90 -11.33 -4.80 -10.92
C LEU A 90 -9.89 -4.70 -11.44
N SER A 91 -8.94 -4.37 -10.57
CA SER A 91 -7.52 -4.27 -10.93
C SER A 91 -6.83 -5.63 -11.06
N MET A 92 -7.34 -6.66 -10.40
CA MET A 92 -6.70 -7.97 -10.35
C MET A 92 -6.84 -8.77 -11.65
N LYS A 93 -5.85 -9.60 -11.91
CA LYS A 93 -5.93 -10.68 -12.91
C LYS A 93 -6.80 -11.85 -12.42
N MET A 94 -7.19 -12.75 -13.31
CA MET A 94 -7.75 -14.04 -12.92
C MET A 94 -6.76 -14.80 -12.01
N GLY A 95 -7.27 -15.37 -10.90
CA GLY A 95 -6.45 -16.02 -9.88
C GLY A 95 -5.63 -15.06 -9.03
N GLY A 96 -5.85 -13.74 -9.16
CA GLY A 96 -5.16 -12.70 -8.38
C GLY A 96 -5.42 -12.79 -6.89
N ARG A 97 -4.53 -12.18 -6.10
CA ARG A 97 -4.55 -12.19 -4.64
C ARG A 97 -4.77 -10.80 -4.10
N LEU A 98 -5.65 -10.67 -3.13
CA LEU A 98 -5.83 -9.44 -2.36
C LEU A 98 -5.52 -9.72 -0.89
N VAL A 99 -4.64 -8.93 -0.30
CA VAL A 99 -4.34 -8.97 1.14
C VAL A 99 -4.86 -7.69 1.78
N THR A 100 -5.75 -7.83 2.76
CA THR A 100 -6.26 -6.67 3.53
C THR A 100 -5.79 -6.73 4.97
N CYS A 101 -5.33 -5.59 5.48
CA CYS A 101 -4.90 -5.43 6.87
C CYS A 101 -5.42 -4.13 7.51
N GLY A 102 -6.39 -3.48 6.89
CA GLY A 102 -6.97 -2.24 7.37
C GLY A 102 -8.21 -1.83 6.59
N ALA A 103 -8.96 -0.88 7.13
CA ALA A 103 -10.22 -0.39 6.55
C ALA A 103 -10.45 1.10 6.90
N THR A 104 -9.48 1.96 6.61
CA THR A 104 -9.47 3.37 7.04
C THR A 104 -10.58 4.21 6.42
N SER A 105 -11.11 3.82 5.25
CA SER A 105 -12.24 4.50 4.59
C SER A 105 -13.61 3.90 4.95
N GLY A 106 -13.64 2.84 5.75
CA GLY A 106 -14.85 2.17 6.19
C GLY A 106 -14.68 0.65 6.21
N PRO A 107 -15.23 -0.03 7.24
CA PRO A 107 -15.03 -1.46 7.46
C PRO A 107 -15.96 -2.34 6.63
N SER A 108 -17.02 -1.78 6.04
CA SER A 108 -18.05 -2.54 5.34
C SER A 108 -18.08 -2.22 3.87
N THR A 109 -18.15 -3.27 3.05
CA THR A 109 -18.27 -3.16 1.60
C THR A 109 -19.09 -4.32 1.05
N THR A 110 -19.60 -4.19 -0.18
CA THR A 110 -20.28 -5.26 -0.89
C THR A 110 -19.32 -5.99 -1.82
N MET A 111 -19.57 -7.28 -2.02
CA MET A 111 -18.79 -8.10 -2.95
C MET A 111 -19.75 -8.80 -3.93
N ASN A 112 -19.41 -8.75 -5.21
CA ASN A 112 -20.05 -9.57 -6.22
C ASN A 112 -19.47 -10.99 -6.17
N LEU A 113 -20.25 -11.95 -5.68
CA LEU A 113 -19.78 -13.34 -5.55
C LEU A 113 -19.55 -14.01 -6.90
N MET A 114 -20.30 -13.64 -7.96
CA MET A 114 -20.02 -14.15 -9.31
C MET A 114 -18.64 -13.72 -9.78
N GLN A 115 -18.28 -12.45 -9.58
CA GLN A 115 -16.94 -11.96 -9.89
C GLN A 115 -15.87 -12.73 -9.10
N LEU A 116 -16.11 -12.96 -7.80
CA LEU A 116 -15.18 -13.69 -6.94
C LEU A 116 -14.84 -15.07 -7.49
N PHE A 117 -15.86 -15.91 -7.77
CA PHE A 117 -15.61 -17.29 -8.20
C PHE A 117 -15.20 -17.38 -9.69
N GLN A 118 -15.77 -16.57 -10.58
CA GLN A 118 -15.40 -16.59 -12.01
C GLN A 118 -13.97 -16.12 -12.23
N GLN A 119 -13.54 -15.11 -11.48
CA GLN A 119 -12.15 -14.61 -11.53
C GLN A 119 -11.20 -15.40 -10.63
N GLN A 120 -11.69 -16.37 -9.87
CA GLN A 120 -10.89 -17.22 -8.97
C GLN A 120 -10.04 -16.40 -7.98
N TYR A 121 -10.58 -15.27 -7.49
CA TYR A 121 -9.85 -14.38 -6.58
C TYR A 121 -9.57 -15.06 -5.25
N ARG A 122 -8.41 -14.76 -4.68
CA ARG A 122 -7.98 -15.19 -3.35
C ARG A 122 -7.86 -13.97 -2.45
N ILE A 123 -8.67 -13.92 -1.40
CA ILE A 123 -8.72 -12.78 -0.47
C ILE A 123 -8.23 -13.26 0.89
N PHE A 124 -7.24 -12.54 1.43
CA PHE A 124 -6.59 -12.84 2.69
C PHE A 124 -6.75 -11.68 3.66
N GLY A 125 -7.20 -11.96 4.87
CA GLY A 125 -7.13 -11.05 6.01
C GLY A 125 -5.79 -11.21 6.71
N SER A 126 -5.20 -10.09 7.13
CA SER A 126 -3.98 -10.07 7.95
C SER A 126 -4.19 -9.15 9.14
N PHE A 127 -3.99 -9.66 10.34
CA PHE A 127 -4.15 -8.89 11.57
C PHE A 127 -3.03 -9.20 12.57
N GLY A 128 -2.52 -8.15 13.19
CA GLY A 128 -1.51 -8.26 14.23
C GLY A 128 -0.16 -8.77 13.73
N CYS A 129 0.67 -9.17 14.66
CA CYS A 129 1.96 -9.82 14.38
C CYS A 129 2.28 -10.86 15.45
N ARG A 130 3.08 -11.85 15.08
CA ARG A 130 3.69 -12.82 16.00
C ARG A 130 5.10 -12.36 16.34
N ILE A 131 5.67 -12.92 17.40
CA ILE A 131 7.05 -12.62 17.82
C ILE A 131 8.04 -12.91 16.68
N GLU A 132 7.81 -14.00 15.94
CA GLU A 132 8.63 -14.37 14.78
C GLU A 132 8.60 -13.28 13.70
N ASN A 133 7.45 -12.64 13.47
CA ASN A 133 7.34 -11.53 12.50
C ASN A 133 8.13 -10.30 12.96
N ILE A 134 8.16 -10.02 14.26
CA ILE A 134 8.96 -8.93 14.84
C ILE A 134 10.45 -9.22 14.60
N SER A 135 10.91 -10.44 14.95
CA SER A 135 12.31 -10.84 14.76
C SER A 135 12.73 -10.76 13.29
N GLN A 136 11.89 -11.22 12.36
CA GLN A 136 12.13 -11.12 10.91
C GLN A 136 12.18 -9.66 10.45
N SER A 137 11.32 -8.80 10.98
CA SER A 137 11.31 -7.37 10.65
C SER A 137 12.58 -6.68 11.13
N LEU A 138 13.03 -6.96 12.35
CA LEU A 138 14.29 -6.44 12.90
C LEU A 138 15.50 -6.90 12.08
N ALA A 139 15.52 -8.16 11.66
CA ALA A 139 16.58 -8.67 10.77
C ALA A 139 16.61 -7.94 9.42
N LYS A 140 15.44 -7.67 8.83
CA LYS A 140 15.34 -6.87 7.58
C LYS A 140 15.80 -5.42 7.80
N MET A 141 15.47 -4.83 8.93
CA MET A 141 15.94 -3.47 9.27
C MET A 141 17.45 -3.43 9.44
N ALA A 142 18.04 -4.42 10.13
CA ALA A 142 19.49 -4.56 10.25
C ALA A 142 20.18 -4.74 8.89
N ALA A 143 19.51 -5.36 7.93
CA ALA A 143 19.98 -5.50 6.55
C ALA A 143 19.71 -4.25 5.67
N GLY A 144 19.28 -3.12 6.26
CA GLY A 144 19.11 -1.84 5.56
C GLY A 144 17.68 -1.51 5.10
N MET A 145 16.70 -2.39 5.31
CA MET A 145 15.29 -2.09 4.99
C MET A 145 14.64 -1.27 6.12
N THR A 146 14.96 0.01 6.19
CA THR A 146 14.41 0.92 7.22
C THR A 146 13.05 1.48 6.80
N PRO A 147 12.16 1.84 7.75
CA PRO A 147 10.95 2.60 7.44
C PRO A 147 11.30 4.00 6.94
N VAL A 148 10.40 4.57 6.13
CA VAL A 148 10.50 5.99 5.75
C VAL A 148 10.03 6.83 6.92
N ILE A 149 10.89 7.72 7.42
CA ILE A 149 10.56 8.69 8.47
C ILE A 149 10.32 10.04 7.82
N ASP A 150 9.12 10.57 7.98
CA ASP A 150 8.76 11.91 7.50
C ASP A 150 9.30 13.00 8.44
N SER A 151 9.05 12.82 9.73
CA SER A 151 9.44 13.79 10.75
C SER A 151 9.59 13.15 12.13
N VAL A 152 10.39 13.80 12.98
CA VAL A 152 10.62 13.40 14.37
C VAL A 152 10.33 14.58 15.26
N PHE A 153 9.56 14.37 16.33
CA PHE A 153 9.20 15.37 17.31
C PHE A 153 9.57 14.90 18.72
N PRO A 154 10.06 15.77 19.61
CA PRO A 154 10.11 15.42 21.03
C PRO A 154 8.69 15.30 21.59
N LEU A 155 8.52 14.58 22.70
CA LEU A 155 7.21 14.40 23.34
C LEU A 155 6.54 15.75 23.67
N ALA A 156 7.30 16.76 24.04
CA ALA A 156 6.79 18.11 24.30
C ALA A 156 6.07 18.75 23.08
N ASP A 157 6.39 18.29 21.88
CA ASP A 157 5.81 18.76 20.61
C ASP A 157 4.84 17.74 19.99
N PHE A 158 4.29 16.81 20.78
CA PHE A 158 3.38 15.76 20.31
C PHE A 158 2.22 16.31 19.47
N GLU A 159 1.61 17.43 19.89
CA GLU A 159 0.50 18.07 19.17
C GLU A 159 0.90 18.53 17.76
N LYS A 160 2.15 18.99 17.56
CA LYS A 160 2.65 19.36 16.24
C LYS A 160 2.76 18.14 15.32
N GLY A 161 3.21 17.02 15.88
CA GLY A 161 3.27 15.74 15.16
C GLY A 161 1.88 15.24 14.77
N LEU A 162 0.90 15.37 15.67
CA LEU A 162 -0.49 14.99 15.41
C LEU A 162 -1.13 15.88 14.34
N ALA A 163 -0.98 17.20 14.44
CA ALA A 163 -1.49 18.15 13.46
C ALA A 163 -0.92 17.87 12.04
N ARG A 164 0.36 17.45 11.96
CA ARG A 164 0.96 17.06 10.70
C ARG A 164 0.30 15.82 10.08
N LEU A 165 -0.07 14.83 10.91
CA LEU A 165 -0.83 13.64 10.46
C LEU A 165 -2.24 14.02 10.00
N GLU A 166 -2.97 14.84 10.78
CA GLU A 166 -4.32 15.30 10.47
C GLU A 166 -4.34 16.14 9.19
N GLY A 167 -3.34 16.98 8.98
CA GLY A 167 -3.14 17.75 7.75
C GLY A 167 -2.81 16.92 6.51
N ARG A 168 -2.63 15.60 6.65
CA ARG A 168 -2.29 14.65 5.57
C ARG A 168 -1.04 15.04 4.75
N GLN A 169 -0.14 15.86 5.30
CA GLN A 169 1.10 16.31 4.66
C GLN A 169 2.28 15.41 5.01
N VAL A 170 2.04 14.13 5.20
CA VAL A 170 3.01 13.14 5.65
C VAL A 170 3.29 12.12 4.55
N PHE A 171 4.56 11.75 4.43
CA PHE A 171 4.99 10.62 3.60
C PHE A 171 5.90 9.70 4.45
N GLY A 172 5.37 8.58 4.88
CA GLY A 172 6.03 7.67 5.81
C GLY A 172 5.48 7.75 7.23
N LYS A 173 6.35 7.75 8.22
CA LYS A 173 6.03 7.76 9.65
C LYS A 173 6.37 9.09 10.30
N VAL A 174 5.52 9.55 11.20
CA VAL A 174 5.84 10.59 12.18
C VAL A 174 6.26 9.88 13.48
N ILE A 175 7.41 10.25 14.02
CA ILE A 175 7.98 9.64 15.22
C ILE A 175 7.95 10.66 16.36
N VAL A 176 7.66 10.18 17.57
CA VAL A 176 7.79 10.93 18.80
C VAL A 176 8.87 10.27 19.65
N THR A 177 9.81 11.07 20.17
CA THR A 177 10.91 10.63 21.04
C THR A 177 10.69 11.11 22.47
N PHE A 178 11.13 10.31 23.44
CA PHE A 178 11.09 10.58 24.87
C PHE A 178 12.43 11.10 25.35
#